data_82666f59048ffdd076dbbdfef1fabf53
#
_entry.id   82666f59048ffdd076dbbdfef1fabf53
#
_cell.length_a   1.000
_cell.length_b   1.000
_cell.length_c   1.000
_cell.angle_alpha   90.00
_cell.angle_beta   90.00
_cell.angle_gamma   90.00
#
_symmetry.space_group_name_H-M   'P 1'
#
loop_
_entity.id
_entity.type
_entity.pdbx_description
1 polymer ?
#
loop_
_entity_poly.entity_id
_entity_poly.type
_entity_poly.pdbx_seq_one_letter_code
_entity_poly.pdbx_strand_id
1 'polypeptide(L)'
;MNLKEQEYVCALAENGTITAAAKELFISQPALSIYINNLEKSLGVRLFERVGKQFILTYAGEQYVEKAKLILQLSHELDEKLKDITGNYSGRIRIGGQLRR
;
A
#
# COMPACT_ATOMS: atom_id res chain seq x y z
N MET A 1 9.68 -4.49 3.76
CA MET A 1 8.61 -3.85 4.54
C MET A 1 7.27 -4.18 3.89
N ASN A 2 6.36 -4.69 4.69
CA ASN A 2 5.07 -5.12 4.16
C ASN A 2 4.03 -4.00 4.31
N LEU A 3 3.67 -3.39 3.20
CA LEU A 3 2.70 -2.29 3.19
C LEU A 3 1.46 -2.67 2.40
N LYS A 4 1.10 -3.94 2.49
CA LYS A 4 -0.04 -4.50 1.75
C LYS A 4 -1.33 -3.74 2.03
N GLU A 5 -1.57 -3.40 3.30
CA GLU A 5 -2.78 -2.69 3.69
C GLU A 5 -2.87 -1.35 2.98
N GLN A 6 -1.79 -0.57 3.01
CA GLN A 6 -1.76 0.74 2.38
C GLN A 6 -1.91 0.63 0.87
N GLU A 7 -1.26 -0.36 0.28
CA GLU A 7 -1.36 -0.59 -1.17
C GLU A 7 -2.79 -0.91 -1.59
N TYR A 8 -3.44 -1.79 -0.83
CA TYR A 8 -4.79 -2.23 -1.18
C TYR A 8 -5.79 -1.08 -1.05
N VAL A 9 -5.71 -0.31 0.03
CA VAL A 9 -6.64 0.80 0.22
C VAL A 9 -6.44 1.87 -0.84
N CYS A 10 -5.18 2.21 -1.14
CA CYS A 10 -4.89 3.22 -2.16
C CYS A 10 -5.34 2.77 -3.55
N ALA A 11 -5.11 1.50 -3.89
CA ALA A 11 -5.54 0.99 -5.18
C ALA A 11 -7.05 1.07 -5.33
N LEU A 12 -7.81 0.71 -4.28
CA LEU A 12 -9.26 0.77 -4.34
C LEU A 12 -9.72 2.22 -4.45
N ALA A 13 -9.09 3.13 -3.73
CA ALA A 13 -9.43 4.54 -3.80
C ALA A 13 -9.21 5.11 -5.20
N GLU A 14 -8.10 4.74 -5.83
CA GLU A 14 -7.76 5.26 -7.14
C GLU A 14 -8.61 4.67 -8.24
N ASN A 15 -8.92 3.39 -8.15
CA ASN A 15 -9.69 2.70 -9.18
C ASN A 15 -11.20 2.89 -9.04
N GLY A 16 -11.67 3.06 -7.83
CA GLY A 16 -13.07 3.30 -7.56
C GLY A 16 -13.97 2.08 -7.57
N THR A 17 -13.50 0.95 -8.10
CA THR A 17 -14.27 -0.30 -8.09
C THR A 17 -13.39 -1.45 -7.64
N ILE A 18 -14.04 -2.46 -7.03
CA ILE A 18 -13.33 -3.67 -6.62
C ILE A 18 -12.73 -4.39 -7.83
N THR A 19 -13.49 -4.43 -8.92
CA THR A 19 -13.04 -5.13 -10.13
C THR A 19 -11.70 -4.57 -10.64
N ALA A 20 -11.64 -3.26 -10.82
CA ALA A 20 -10.43 -2.63 -11.34
C ALA A 20 -9.27 -2.71 -10.35
N ALA A 21 -9.55 -2.49 -9.06
CA ALA A 21 -8.50 -2.53 -8.04
C ALA A 21 -7.92 -3.93 -7.89
N ALA A 22 -8.77 -4.96 -7.87
CA ALA A 22 -8.31 -6.34 -7.76
C ALA A 22 -7.42 -6.72 -8.95
N LYS A 23 -7.80 -6.24 -10.12
CA LYS A 23 -7.01 -6.50 -11.32
C LYS A 23 -5.63 -5.87 -11.22
N GLU A 24 -5.57 -4.62 -10.78
CA GLU A 24 -4.29 -3.94 -10.59
C GLU A 24 -3.42 -4.66 -9.57
N LEU A 25 -4.03 -5.18 -8.51
CA LEU A 25 -3.31 -5.83 -7.43
C LEU A 25 -3.02 -7.32 -7.69
N PHE A 26 -3.50 -7.85 -8.79
CA PHE A 26 -3.33 -9.27 -9.15
C PHE A 26 -3.92 -10.21 -8.10
N ILE A 27 -5.10 -9.86 -7.59
CA ILE A 27 -5.83 -10.70 -6.64
C ILE A 27 -7.27 -10.83 -7.11
N SER A 28 -8.00 -11.78 -6.51
CA SER A 28 -9.40 -11.96 -6.86
C SER A 28 -10.26 -10.86 -6.22
N GLN A 29 -11.42 -10.61 -6.83
CA GLN A 29 -12.35 -9.62 -6.28
C GLN A 29 -12.83 -10.01 -4.87
N PRO A 30 -13.22 -11.27 -4.62
CA PRO A 30 -13.61 -11.65 -3.26
C PRO A 30 -12.49 -11.46 -2.24
N ALA A 31 -11.24 -11.73 -2.64
CA ALA A 31 -10.12 -11.56 -1.73
C ALA A 31 -9.96 -10.10 -1.31
N LEU A 32 -10.06 -9.19 -2.27
CA LEU A 32 -9.95 -7.75 -1.96
C LEU A 32 -11.12 -7.30 -1.10
N SER A 33 -12.34 -7.73 -1.44
CA SER A 33 -13.52 -7.34 -0.70
C SER A 33 -13.44 -7.78 0.75
N ILE A 34 -13.04 -9.03 0.98
CA ILE A 34 -12.88 -9.56 2.33
C ILE A 34 -11.80 -8.80 3.09
N TYR A 35 -10.69 -8.52 2.42
CA TYR A 35 -9.58 -7.80 3.03
C TYR A 35 -10.02 -6.42 3.53
N ILE A 36 -10.71 -5.67 2.67
CA ILE A 36 -11.16 -4.33 3.03
C ILE A 36 -12.17 -4.37 4.17
N ASN A 37 -13.13 -5.32 4.11
CA ASN A 37 -14.11 -5.47 5.18
C ASN A 37 -13.45 -5.78 6.52
N ASN A 38 -12.48 -6.69 6.52
CA ASN A 38 -11.77 -7.05 7.74
C ASN A 38 -10.95 -5.88 8.28
N LEU A 39 -10.34 -5.11 7.38
CA LEU A 39 -9.58 -3.94 7.78
C LEU A 39 -10.46 -2.91 8.45
N GLU A 40 -11.62 -2.61 7.84
CA GLU A 40 -12.55 -1.65 8.41
C GLU A 40 -13.04 -2.09 9.79
N LYS A 41 -13.31 -3.39 9.93
CA LYS A 41 -13.71 -3.92 11.24
C LYS A 41 -12.59 -3.76 12.27
N SER A 42 -11.38 -4.03 11.86
CA SER A 42 -10.21 -3.92 12.74
C SER A 42 -10.00 -2.47 13.18
N LEU A 43 -10.20 -1.52 12.27
CA LEU A 43 -10.01 -0.10 12.58
C LEU A 43 -11.20 0.49 13.32
N GLY A 44 -12.36 -0.16 13.25
CA GLY A 44 -13.56 0.36 13.86
C GLY A 44 -14.17 1.55 13.13
N VAL A 45 -13.82 1.72 11.85
CA VAL A 45 -14.35 2.83 11.07
C VAL A 45 -14.41 2.43 9.60
N ARG A 46 -15.41 2.97 8.88
CA ARG A 46 -15.54 2.74 7.45
C ARG A 46 -14.58 3.66 6.71
N LEU A 47 -13.85 3.09 5.78
CA LEU A 47 -12.98 3.86 4.89
C LEU A 47 -13.66 4.18 3.57
N PHE A 48 -14.65 3.37 3.20
CA PHE A 48 -15.35 3.52 1.92
C PHE A 48 -16.84 3.43 2.10
N GLU A 49 -17.58 4.20 1.31
CA GLU A 49 -19.02 4.06 1.13
C GLU A 49 -19.24 3.46 -0.25
N ARG A 50 -20.25 2.60 -0.36
CA ARG A 50 -20.58 1.98 -1.63
C ARG A 50 -21.78 2.66 -2.23
N VAL A 51 -21.61 3.22 -3.42
CA VAL A 51 -22.69 3.85 -4.17
C VAL A 51 -22.77 3.08 -5.50
N GLY A 52 -23.71 2.14 -5.57
CA GLY A 52 -23.75 1.19 -6.67
C GLY A 52 -22.49 0.33 -6.64
N LYS A 53 -21.73 0.33 -7.70
CA LYS A 53 -20.47 -0.40 -7.78
C LYS A 53 -19.27 0.45 -7.41
N GLN A 54 -19.49 1.72 -7.13
CA GLN A 54 -18.41 2.65 -6.81
C GLN A 54 -18.07 2.60 -5.32
N PHE A 55 -16.79 2.67 -5.03
CA PHE A 55 -16.28 2.80 -3.67
C PHE A 55 -15.77 4.22 -3.52
N ILE A 56 -16.41 4.98 -2.63
CA ILE A 56 -16.09 6.39 -2.43
C ILE A 56 -15.55 6.55 -1.01
N LEU A 57 -14.46 7.28 -0.88
CA LEU A 57 -13.83 7.46 0.43
C LEU A 57 -14.73 8.21 1.39
N THR A 58 -14.82 7.71 2.62
CA THR A 58 -15.39 8.47 3.73
C THR A 58 -14.34 9.51 4.16
N TYR A 59 -14.71 10.36 5.11
CA TYR A 59 -13.71 11.28 5.67
C TYR A 59 -12.53 10.51 6.26
N ALA A 60 -12.82 9.45 7.02
CA ALA A 60 -11.76 8.61 7.58
C ALA A 60 -10.91 8.00 6.47
N GLY A 61 -11.56 7.57 5.39
CA GLY A 61 -10.84 7.03 4.24
C GLY A 61 -9.91 8.04 3.60
N GLU A 62 -10.36 9.29 3.49
CA GLU A 62 -9.53 10.35 2.93
C GLU A 62 -8.29 10.58 3.78
N GLN A 63 -8.46 10.60 5.10
CA GLN A 63 -7.34 10.76 6.01
C GLN A 63 -6.38 9.58 5.92
N TYR A 64 -6.94 8.38 5.83
CA TYR A 64 -6.13 7.17 5.70
C TYR A 64 -5.28 7.22 4.43
N VAL A 65 -5.92 7.51 3.30
CA VAL A 65 -5.23 7.50 2.00
C VAL A 65 -4.15 8.57 1.95
N GLU A 66 -4.43 9.74 2.50
CA GLU A 66 -3.43 10.81 2.54
C GLU A 66 -2.15 10.35 3.22
N LYS A 67 -2.28 9.72 4.38
CA LYS A 67 -1.12 9.23 5.11
C LYS A 67 -0.51 7.99 4.46
N ALA A 68 -1.36 7.12 3.92
CA ALA A 68 -0.89 5.91 3.26
C ALA A 68 0.00 6.22 2.07
N LYS A 69 -0.35 7.25 1.30
CA LYS A 69 0.47 7.66 0.16
C LYS A 69 1.85 8.11 0.60
N LEU A 70 1.91 8.84 1.72
CA LEU A 70 3.20 9.27 2.27
C LEU A 70 4.03 8.06 2.73
N ILE A 71 3.39 7.11 3.38
CA ILE A 71 4.07 5.90 3.84
C ILE A 71 4.63 5.13 2.65
N LEU A 72 3.83 4.96 1.60
CA LEU A 72 4.27 4.25 0.41
C LEU A 72 5.43 4.99 -0.29
N GLN A 73 5.35 6.31 -0.34
CA GLN A 73 6.41 7.11 -0.94
C GLN A 73 7.71 6.97 -0.16
N LEU A 74 7.63 7.06 1.17
CA LEU A 74 8.82 6.92 2.02
C LEU A 74 9.42 5.53 1.89
N SER A 75 8.59 4.50 1.80
CA SER A 75 9.06 3.13 1.60
C SER A 75 9.82 3.02 0.29
N HIS A 76 9.26 3.61 -0.78
CA HIS A 76 9.91 3.60 -2.08
C HIS A 76 11.26 4.33 -2.03
N GLU A 77 11.30 5.49 -1.39
CA GLU A 77 12.52 6.27 -1.26
C GLU A 77 13.59 5.50 -0.49
N LEU A 78 13.17 4.81 0.57
CA LEU A 78 14.10 3.98 1.33
C LEU A 78 14.69 2.88 0.48
N ASP A 79 13.84 2.18 -0.28
CA ASP A 79 14.30 1.11 -1.15
C ASP A 79 15.29 1.64 -2.19
N GLU A 80 15.00 2.79 -2.78
CA GLU A 80 15.88 3.40 -3.78
C GLU A 80 17.22 3.80 -3.15
N LYS A 81 17.17 4.34 -1.95
CA LYS A 81 18.38 4.74 -1.24
C LYS A 81 19.27 3.53 -0.97
N LEU A 82 18.65 2.45 -0.52
CA LEU A 82 19.40 1.23 -0.24
C LEU A 82 19.98 0.62 -1.50
N LYS A 83 19.24 0.70 -2.62
CA LYS A 83 19.77 0.24 -3.91
C LYS A 83 20.98 1.06 -4.34
N ASP A 84 20.92 2.38 -4.16
CA ASP A 84 22.02 3.24 -4.50
C ASP A 84 23.28 2.88 -3.70
N ILE A 85 23.10 2.65 -2.42
CA ILE A 85 24.21 2.26 -1.56
C ILE A 85 24.77 0.91 -1.98
N THR A 86 23.87 -0.06 -2.21
CA THR A 86 24.26 -1.39 -2.64
C THR A 86 24.95 -1.33 -4.01
N GLY A 87 24.41 -0.52 -4.91
CA GLY A 87 24.97 -0.36 -6.23
C GLY A 87 26.38 0.21 -6.18
N ASN A 88 26.62 1.16 -5.25
CA ASN A 88 27.95 1.75 -5.09
C ASN A 88 28.95 0.74 -4.57
N TYR A 89 28.47 -0.27 -3.86
CA TYR A 89 29.32 -1.33 -3.32
C TYR A 89 29.20 -2.61 -4.11
N SER A 90 28.54 -2.55 -5.25
CA SER A 90 28.36 -3.73 -6.06
C SER A 90 29.72 -4.30 -6.44
N GLY A 91 29.79 -5.57 -6.48
CA GLY A 91 31.06 -6.23 -6.71
C GLY A 91 31.74 -6.60 -5.44
N ARG A 92 31.27 -6.13 -4.31
CA ARG A 92 31.80 -6.51 -3.05
C ARG A 92 30.81 -6.88 -2.07
N ILE A 93 29.86 -6.55 -1.94
CA ILE A 93 28.90 -6.83 -1.03
C ILE A 93 29.05 -6.92 0.37
N ARG A 94 29.54 -6.81 0.88
CA ARG A 94 29.60 -6.88 1.91
C ARG A 94 29.08 -6.46 2.75
N ILE A 95 29.22 -6.33 3.22
CA ILE A 95 28.79 -6.01 3.92
C ILE A 95 28.63 -5.61 4.55
N GLY A 96 29.04 -5.54 5.14
CA GLY A 96 28.96 -5.38 5.82
C GLY A 96 28.89 -4.61 6.12
N GLY A 97 29.30 -4.60 6.33
CA GLY A 97 29.32 -4.25 6.74
C GLY A 97 29.21 -3.34 6.80
N GLN A 98 29.29 -3.43 7.04
CA GLN A 98 29.18 -2.90 7.29
C GLN A 98 28.56 -2.02 7.42
N LEU A 99 28.71 -2.11 7.85
CA LEU A 99 28.33 -1.53 8.07
C LEU A 99 28.21 -0.72 8.40
N ARG A 100 28.65 -0.63 8.67
CA ARG A 100 28.68 -0.33 8.98
C ARG A 100 28.40 0.45 9.12
N ARG A 101 28.89 0.38 9.44
CA ARG A 101 28.77 0.61 9.69
C ARG A 101 28.38 0.89 9.93
#